data_bf326028d9e1c0184a15d0501ffa57f1
#
_entry.id   bf326028d9e1c0184a15d0501ffa57f1
#
_cell.length_a   1.000
_cell.length_b   1.000
_cell.length_c   1.000
_cell.angle_alpha   90.00
_cell.angle_beta   90.00
_cell.angle_gamma   90.00
#
_symmetry.space_group_name_H-M   'P 1'
#
loop_
_entity.id
_entity.type
_entity.pdbx_description
1 polymer ?
#
loop_
_entity_poly.entity_id
_entity_poly.type
_entity_poly.pdbx_seq_one_letter_code
_entity_poly.pdbx_strand_id
1 'polypeptide(L)' 'MAELPLAPVKRIIKQSGASRVSEDAVRELRDELERHAKERARESKQLAEHADRKTVQAGDVRTSRE' A
#
# COMPACT_ATOMS: atom_id res chain seq x y z
N MET A 1 4.65 -10.66 -8.67
CA MET A 1 5.91 -10.41 -7.99
C MET A 1 5.80 -9.23 -7.03
N ALA A 2 6.39 -9.37 -5.85
CA ALA A 2 6.24 -8.35 -4.82
C ALA A 2 7.15 -7.16 -5.09
N GLU A 3 6.62 -5.97 -4.85
CA GLU A 3 7.38 -4.73 -5.02
C GLU A 3 7.86 -4.17 -3.71
N LEU A 4 7.10 -4.37 -2.63
CA LEU A 4 7.49 -3.81 -1.34
C LEU A 4 8.52 -4.69 -0.66
N PRO A 5 9.60 -4.09 -0.13
CA PRO A 5 10.60 -4.88 0.61
C PRO A 5 10.08 -5.30 1.98
N LEU A 6 10.69 -6.34 2.54
CA LEU A 6 10.24 -6.88 3.81
C LEU A 6 10.75 -6.10 5.02
N ALA A 7 11.95 -5.55 4.94
CA ALA A 7 12.57 -4.92 6.11
C ALA A 7 11.77 -3.75 6.67
N PRO A 8 11.28 -2.81 5.85
CA PRO A 8 10.45 -1.73 6.41
C PRO A 8 9.16 -2.25 7.03
N VAL A 9 8.57 -3.28 6.45
CA VAL A 9 7.33 -3.86 6.99
C VAL A 9 7.60 -4.49 8.35
N LYS A 10 8.71 -5.19 8.48
CA LYS A 10 9.10 -5.77 9.75
C LYS A 10 9.28 -4.68 10.81
N ARG A 11 9.90 -3.56 10.45
CA ARG A 11 10.08 -2.46 11.37
C ARG A 11 8.75 -1.89 11.86
N ILE A 12 7.79 -1.77 10.94
CA ILE A 12 6.47 -1.25 11.31
C ILE A 12 5.81 -2.16 12.33
N ILE A 13 5.88 -3.47 12.11
CA ILE A 13 5.29 -4.41 13.05
C ILE A 13 5.96 -4.27 14.43
N LYS A 14 7.28 -4.15 14.46
CA LYS A 14 7.97 -4.02 15.73
C LYS A 14 7.66 -2.70 16.41
N GLN A 15 7.42 -1.64 15.65
CA GLN A 15 7.03 -0.36 16.21
C GLN A 15 5.69 -0.40 16.90
N SER A 16 4.85 -1.38 16.57
CA SER A 16 3.57 -1.54 17.24
C SER A 16 3.72 -2.15 18.65
N GLY A 17 4.93 -2.56 19.00
CA GLY A 17 5.20 -3.13 20.32
C GLY A 17 5.45 -4.62 20.33
N ALA A 18 5.36 -5.27 19.17
CA ALA A 18 5.64 -6.69 19.09
C ALA A 18 7.13 -6.93 19.26
N SER A 19 7.49 -7.78 20.22
CA SER A 19 8.92 -8.04 20.48
C SER A 19 9.48 -9.08 19.51
N ARG A 20 8.64 -9.95 18.98
CA ARG A 20 9.07 -10.98 18.05
C ARG A 20 8.03 -11.08 16.94
N VAL A 21 8.51 -11.32 15.73
CA VAL A 21 7.62 -11.44 14.58
C VAL A 21 8.21 -12.48 13.62
N SER A 22 7.36 -13.38 13.14
CA SER A 22 7.82 -14.41 12.22
C SER A 22 7.98 -13.82 10.82
N GLU A 23 8.81 -14.46 10.00
CA GLU A 23 8.98 -14.05 8.62
C GLU A 23 7.69 -14.20 7.83
N ASP A 24 6.93 -15.24 8.13
CA ASP A 24 5.65 -15.43 7.45
C ASP A 24 4.68 -14.30 7.76
N ALA A 25 4.68 -13.80 8.99
CA ALA A 25 3.83 -12.68 9.35
C ALA A 25 4.23 -11.42 8.59
N VAL A 26 5.53 -11.19 8.42
CA VAL A 26 6.00 -10.03 7.67
C VAL A 26 5.57 -10.13 6.21
N ARG A 27 5.72 -11.32 5.63
CA ARG A 27 5.32 -11.52 4.23
C ARG A 27 3.82 -11.36 4.05
N GLU A 28 3.05 -11.89 4.97
CA GLU A 28 1.59 -11.78 4.90
C GLU A 28 1.15 -10.33 4.90
N LEU A 29 1.71 -9.55 5.81
CA LEU A 29 1.35 -8.14 5.88
C LEU A 29 1.84 -7.38 4.66
N ARG A 30 3.07 -7.68 4.19
CA ARG A 30 3.59 -7.05 2.99
C ARG A 30 2.69 -7.30 1.80
N ASP A 31 2.25 -8.53 1.62
CA ASP A 31 1.40 -8.88 0.49
C ASP A 31 0.04 -8.19 0.57
N GLU A 32 -0.49 -8.09 1.77
CA GLU A 32 -1.76 -7.40 1.98
C GLU A 32 -1.64 -5.91 1.67
N LEU A 33 -0.58 -5.29 2.12
CA LEU A 33 -0.35 -3.88 1.84
C LEU A 33 -0.17 -3.63 0.35
N GLU A 34 0.54 -4.51 -0.32
CA GLU A 34 0.75 -4.37 -1.76
C GLU A 34 -0.54 -4.48 -2.52
N ARG A 35 -1.36 -5.46 -2.16
CA ARG A 35 -2.67 -5.62 -2.82
C ARG A 35 -3.52 -4.38 -2.64
N HIS A 36 -3.53 -3.87 -1.42
CA HIS A 36 -4.30 -2.67 -1.11
C HIS A 36 -3.79 -1.46 -1.90
N ALA A 37 -2.47 -1.32 -1.97
CA ALA A 37 -1.86 -0.21 -2.70
C ALA A 37 -2.20 -0.28 -4.19
N LYS A 38 -2.19 -1.48 -4.76
CA LYS A 38 -2.49 -1.64 -6.18
C LYS A 38 -3.94 -1.29 -6.49
N GLU A 39 -4.86 -1.67 -5.62
CA GLU A 39 -6.26 -1.32 -5.80
C GLU A 39 -6.47 0.18 -5.73
N ARG A 40 -5.85 0.82 -4.75
CA ARG A 40 -6.00 2.26 -4.60
C ARG A 40 -5.33 3.02 -5.72
N ALA A 41 -4.21 2.49 -6.22
CA ALA A 41 -3.54 3.11 -7.35
C ALA A 41 -4.40 3.07 -8.60
N ARG A 42 -5.07 1.94 -8.84
CA ARG A 42 -5.95 1.83 -9.99
C ARG A 42 -7.12 2.79 -9.91
N GLU A 43 -7.73 2.89 -8.73
CA GLU A 43 -8.85 3.81 -8.53
C GLU A 43 -8.39 5.26 -8.66
N SER A 44 -7.21 5.56 -8.12
CA SER A 44 -6.67 6.91 -8.24
C SER A 44 -6.42 7.29 -9.68
N LYS A 45 -5.92 6.34 -10.47
CA LYS A 45 -5.72 6.56 -11.89
C LYS A 45 -7.03 6.87 -12.59
N GLN A 46 -8.08 6.12 -12.26
CA GLN A 46 -9.39 6.37 -12.87
C GLN A 46 -9.91 7.75 -12.52
N LEU A 47 -9.72 8.18 -11.29
CA LEU A 47 -10.16 9.51 -10.88
C LEU A 47 -9.40 10.61 -11.63
N ALA A 48 -8.10 10.43 -11.83
CA ALA A 48 -7.33 11.39 -12.59
C ALA A 48 -7.80 11.46 -14.03
N GLU A 49 -8.08 10.30 -14.63
CA GLU A 49 -8.54 10.25 -16.00
C GLU A 49 -9.93 10.90 -16.16
N HIS A 50 -10.79 10.72 -15.18
CA HIS A 50 -12.10 11.38 -15.20
C HIS A 50 -11.97 12.89 -15.19
N ALA A 51 -10.92 13.41 -14.56
CA ALA A 51 -10.66 14.85 -14.52
C ALA A 51 -9.76 15.29 -15.65
N ASP A 52 -9.57 14.44 -16.66
CA ASP A 52 -8.76 14.77 -17.82
C ASP A 52 -7.31 15.06 -17.47
N ARG A 53 -6.80 14.39 -16.48
CA ARG A 53 -5.40 14.56 -16.07
C ARG A 53 -4.63 13.28 -16.30
N LYS A 54 -3.37 13.41 -16.67
CA LYS A 54 -2.48 12.26 -16.81
C LYS A 54 -1.66 12.01 -15.55
N THR A 55 -1.66 12.97 -14.63
CA THR A 55 -0.90 12.85 -13.40
C THR A 55 -1.85 12.50 -12.25
N VAL A 56 -1.54 11.41 -11.56
CA VAL A 56 -2.27 11.05 -10.34
C VAL A 56 -1.81 11.97 -9.22
N GLN A 57 -2.75 12.59 -8.54
CA GLN A 57 -2.45 13.56 -7.50
C GLN A 57 -2.88 13.05 -6.13
N ALA A 58 -2.41 13.72 -5.09
CA ALA A 58 -2.71 13.30 -3.73
C ALA A 58 -4.22 13.27 -3.46
N GLY A 59 -4.95 14.22 -4.03
CA GLY A 59 -6.40 14.23 -3.88
C GLY A 59 -7.06 13.01 -4.45
N ASP A 60 -6.53 12.47 -5.56
CA ASP A 60 -7.06 11.25 -6.14
C ASP A 60 -6.89 10.07 -5.18
N VAL A 61 -5.73 9.98 -4.56
CA VAL A 61 -5.47 8.90 -3.60
C VAL A 61 -6.40 9.03 -2.39
N ARG A 62 -6.59 10.23 -1.89
CA ARG A 62 -7.47 10.44 -0.75
C ARG A 62 -8.91 10.08 -1.06
N THR A 63 -9.36 10.42 -2.26
CA THR A 63 -10.73 10.15 -2.67
C THR A 63 -10.96 8.66 -2.94
N SER A 64 -9.93 7.94 -3.34
CA SER A 64 -10.04 6.54 -3.68
C SER A 64 -10.19 5.62 -2.47
N ARG A 65 -10.24 6.21 -1.28
CA ARG A 65 -10.40 5.41 -0.08
C ARG A 65 -11.73 4.82 0.02
N GLU A 66 -12.05 3.83 -0.28
CA GLU A 66 -13.33 3.26 -0.05
C GLU A 66 -13.28 1.81 -0.24
#